data_72f65c89c104493df95346fe13c6c841
#
_entry.id   72f65c89c104493df95346fe13c6c841
#
_cell.length_a   1.000
_cell.length_b   1.000
_cell.length_c   1.000
_cell.angle_alpha   90.00
_cell.angle_beta   90.00
_cell.angle_gamma   90.00
#
_symmetry.space_group_name_H-M   'P 1'
#
loop_
_entity.id
_entity.type
_entity.pdbx_description
1 polymer ?
#
loop_
_entity_poly.entity_id
_entity_poly.type
_entity_poly.pdbx_seq_one_letter_code
_entity_poly.pdbx_strand_id
1 'polypeptide(L)'
;MNFRLLHAIDFIFLFGIIFSLGLLYYLYKILKDNKWHKALIFLRTITLINLFFLLLNPLIIINSEKDKNLDWAIFVDNSASIKNHKTPSINAIRSGLSEIRSKFMDEEIPFQFFLFDQKINKINSKALKSIDGSGVTTNMGNLSRQIQKQSQDFAGAIIFSDGIITEGSTPNEELKKTNIPIYTVGIGENSGLVDVSIESIDVPTVVLKNKAFNVRTIIQSIGNIEERISVSIYYEEKLLSSKYIRLLGKGSKKDINFRFEPAKIGQQNYEVRVSSIKDEINIINNRQNFKVLVLKDKYKVALITGSPNKNTSIIKKLLKNNPRIELEHFVMMNEVKFKPEIKNFWSTSYELIVFDNYPIKPLSESFIRILGKKLLAQKSAIMLIVGPNQRNNSLDGITSIFGVTIEDTLIDSGPFFWDFLDNDFSYQIDLPPLMQKYNFVGKSLFSDSLAIFDSGSALWLKNQVGETRSTIFNAVDIHSLYYFKIEESKDNIFSKMIDQTTGWLLKSDGGNEKYFRLNKNLYQQGEIIYITGTQPFNNLNENQSINIQI
;
A
#
# COMPACT_ATOMS: atom_id res chain seq x y z
N MET A 1 55.08 -3.50 9.85
CA MET A 1 54.66 -3.02 11.17
C MET A 1 54.67 -1.49 11.11
N ASN A 2 53.53 -0.85 11.06
CA ASN A 2 53.41 0.61 10.99
C ASN A 2 52.98 1.13 12.36
N PHE A 3 53.74 2.10 12.87
CA PHE A 3 53.47 2.76 14.14
C PHE A 3 52.79 4.08 13.88
N ARG A 4 51.61 4.28 14.40
CA ARG A 4 50.85 5.55 14.28
C ARG A 4 50.47 6.04 15.67
N LEU A 5 50.77 7.31 15.96
CA LEU A 5 50.26 7.99 17.15
C LEU A 5 48.90 8.56 16.83
N LEU A 6 47.89 8.28 17.67
CA LEU A 6 46.52 8.76 17.49
C LEU A 6 46.39 10.27 17.79
N HIS A 7 47.25 10.82 18.64
CA HIS A 7 47.26 12.24 18.96
C HIS A 7 48.54 12.92 18.50
N ALA A 8 48.40 14.09 17.88
CA ALA A 8 49.56 14.94 17.61
C ALA A 8 50.17 15.41 18.94
N ILE A 9 51.50 15.60 18.97
CA ILE A 9 52.20 16.13 20.14
C ILE A 9 51.82 17.62 20.27
N ASP A 10 50.74 17.89 21.00
CA ASP A 10 50.25 19.22 21.26
C ASP A 10 51.08 19.90 22.35
N PHE A 11 51.01 21.25 22.41
CA PHE A 11 51.73 22.09 23.38
C PHE A 11 51.46 21.66 24.84
N ILE A 12 50.27 21.15 25.13
CA ILE A 12 49.85 20.61 26.43
C ILE A 12 50.69 19.41 26.82
N PHE A 13 51.06 18.58 25.83
CA PHE A 13 51.82 17.37 25.99
C PHE A 13 53.30 17.70 26.36
N LEU A 14 53.86 18.70 25.68
CA LEU A 14 55.19 19.22 25.93
C LEU A 14 55.28 19.84 27.33
N PHE A 15 54.25 20.59 27.74
CA PHE A 15 54.13 21.17 29.09
C PHE A 15 54.01 20.07 30.16
N GLY A 16 53.26 18.99 29.89
CA GLY A 16 53.13 17.82 30.76
C GLY A 16 54.47 17.12 31.02
N ILE A 17 55.35 17.01 29.99
CA ILE A 17 56.69 16.47 30.11
C ILE A 17 57.56 17.34 31.00
N ILE A 18 57.60 18.64 30.72
CA ILE A 18 58.40 19.61 31.50
C ILE A 18 57.98 19.61 32.98
N PHE A 19 56.68 19.60 33.23
CA PHE A 19 56.10 19.53 34.57
C PHE A 19 56.47 18.22 35.29
N SER A 20 56.40 17.06 34.58
CA SER A 20 56.77 15.77 35.13
C SER A 20 58.26 15.69 35.49
N LEU A 21 59.14 16.23 34.64
CA LEU A 21 60.56 16.33 34.89
C LEU A 21 60.88 17.26 36.09
N GLY A 22 60.19 18.39 36.18
CA GLY A 22 60.28 19.32 37.32
C GLY A 22 59.83 18.65 38.62
N LEU A 23 58.76 17.87 38.61
CA LEU A 23 58.25 17.12 39.75
C LEU A 23 59.24 16.01 40.19
N LEU A 24 59.81 15.31 39.24
CA LEU A 24 60.86 14.28 39.53
C LEU A 24 62.13 14.90 40.15
N TYR A 25 62.59 16.06 39.64
CA TYR A 25 63.71 16.81 40.21
C TYR A 25 63.36 17.32 41.61
N TYR A 26 62.20 17.84 41.86
CA TYR A 26 61.73 18.29 43.18
C TYR A 26 61.69 17.13 44.18
N LEU A 27 61.16 15.99 43.77
CA LEU A 27 61.12 14.76 44.58
C LEU A 27 62.53 14.20 44.86
N TYR A 28 63.43 14.27 43.87
CA TYR A 28 64.87 13.91 44.09
C TYR A 28 65.49 14.76 45.19
N LYS A 29 65.19 16.07 45.20
CA LYS A 29 65.73 17.00 46.21
C LYS A 29 65.21 16.72 47.62
N ILE A 30 63.90 16.43 47.76
CA ILE A 30 63.27 16.10 49.06
C ILE A 30 63.67 14.74 49.60
N LEU A 31 63.81 13.75 48.76
CA LEU A 31 64.11 12.38 49.19
C LEU A 31 65.59 12.04 49.33
N LYS A 32 66.48 13.03 49.16
CA LYS A 32 67.94 12.84 49.13
C LYS A 32 68.52 12.17 50.38
N ASP A 33 67.89 12.36 51.54
CA ASP A 33 68.35 11.80 52.81
C ASP A 33 67.69 10.48 53.17
N ASN A 34 66.88 9.87 52.36
CA ASN A 34 66.22 8.62 52.62
C ASN A 34 66.94 7.46 51.97
N LYS A 35 67.17 6.40 52.75
CA LYS A 35 67.92 5.17 52.30
C LYS A 35 67.32 4.54 51.02
N TRP A 36 66.03 4.72 50.82
CA TRP A 36 65.25 4.17 49.66
C TRP A 36 65.02 5.20 48.53
N HIS A 37 65.65 6.37 48.58
CA HIS A 37 65.37 7.46 47.63
C HIS A 37 65.55 7.05 46.14
N LYS A 38 66.59 6.27 45.85
CA LYS A 38 66.87 5.80 44.48
C LYS A 38 65.79 4.83 43.97
N ALA A 39 65.32 3.91 44.83
CA ALA A 39 64.27 2.97 44.46
C ALA A 39 62.92 3.66 44.27
N LEU A 40 62.55 4.64 45.12
CA LEU A 40 61.35 5.42 45.01
C LEU A 40 61.28 6.33 43.74
N ILE A 41 62.42 6.97 43.42
CA ILE A 41 62.53 7.79 42.19
C ILE A 41 62.44 6.86 40.96
N PHE A 42 63.10 5.72 40.95
CA PHE A 42 63.07 4.75 39.88
C PHE A 42 61.59 4.26 39.63
N LEU A 43 60.91 3.88 40.71
CA LEU A 43 59.51 3.41 40.61
C LEU A 43 58.61 4.50 40.07
N ARG A 44 58.73 5.76 40.51
CA ARG A 44 57.96 6.90 40.01
C ARG A 44 58.29 7.24 38.57
N THR A 45 59.52 7.11 38.15
CA THR A 45 59.93 7.30 36.76
C THR A 45 59.23 6.27 35.86
N ILE A 46 59.21 5.01 36.28
CA ILE A 46 58.51 3.94 35.55
C ILE A 46 57.01 4.21 35.47
N THR A 47 56.36 4.64 36.57
CA THR A 47 54.94 4.98 36.55
C THR A 47 54.62 6.16 35.64
N LEU A 48 55.46 7.20 35.61
CA LEU A 48 55.34 8.32 34.71
C LEU A 48 55.53 7.91 33.24
N ILE A 49 56.50 7.06 32.94
CA ILE A 49 56.71 6.53 31.58
C ILE A 49 55.51 5.70 31.13
N ASN A 50 54.96 4.85 32.00
CA ASN A 50 53.75 4.08 31.67
C ASN A 50 52.52 4.98 31.45
N LEU A 51 52.33 5.97 32.32
CA LEU A 51 51.25 6.95 32.16
C LEU A 51 51.38 7.71 30.84
N PHE A 52 52.62 8.07 30.50
CA PHE A 52 52.91 8.75 29.24
C PHE A 52 52.65 7.86 28.02
N PHE A 53 52.99 6.58 28.13
CA PHE A 53 52.72 5.58 27.08
C PHE A 53 51.21 5.37 26.88
N LEU A 54 50.45 5.35 27.97
CA LEU A 54 48.98 5.28 27.93
C LEU A 54 48.35 6.55 27.30
N LEU A 55 48.90 7.73 27.63
CA LEU A 55 48.42 9.00 27.04
C LEU A 55 48.71 9.09 25.53
N LEU A 56 49.80 8.53 25.05
CA LEU A 56 50.15 8.49 23.63
C LEU A 56 49.23 7.55 22.81
N ASN A 57 48.55 6.63 23.50
CA ASN A 57 47.64 5.66 22.88
C ASN A 57 48.21 5.10 21.55
N PRO A 58 49.39 4.44 21.57
CA PRO A 58 50.07 4.01 20.36
C PRO A 58 49.24 2.90 19.69
N LEU A 59 48.90 3.06 18.43
CA LEU A 59 48.20 2.06 17.63
C LEU A 59 49.24 1.26 16.84
N ILE A 60 49.40 0.00 17.20
CA ILE A 60 50.29 -0.92 16.50
C ILE A 60 49.47 -1.65 15.44
N ILE A 61 49.62 -1.31 14.18
CA ILE A 61 48.99 -2.01 13.07
C ILE A 61 49.96 -3.12 12.61
N ILE A 62 49.58 -4.35 12.91
CA ILE A 62 50.28 -5.54 12.42
C ILE A 62 49.58 -5.98 11.16
N ASN A 63 50.09 -5.62 10.01
CA ASN A 63 49.63 -6.19 8.74
C ASN A 63 50.23 -7.60 8.64
N SER A 64 49.44 -8.61 8.88
CA SER A 64 49.76 -9.99 8.56
C SER A 64 49.30 -10.25 7.14
N GLU A 65 50.20 -10.25 6.19
CA GLU A 65 49.92 -10.82 4.87
C GLU A 65 49.85 -12.35 5.07
N LYS A 66 48.61 -12.83 5.09
CA LYS A 66 48.34 -14.25 5.01
C LYS A 66 48.24 -14.57 3.53
N ASP A 67 49.20 -15.28 2.99
CA ASP A 67 49.10 -15.86 1.64
C ASP A 67 47.87 -16.79 1.65
N LYS A 68 46.74 -16.22 1.24
CA LYS A 68 45.49 -16.96 1.04
C LYS A 68 45.47 -17.34 -0.43
N ASN A 69 45.68 -18.61 -0.74
CA ASN A 69 45.40 -19.09 -2.09
C ASN A 69 43.91 -18.89 -2.38
N LEU A 70 43.62 -17.82 -3.10
CA LEU A 70 42.25 -17.47 -3.46
C LEU A 70 41.79 -18.29 -4.67
N ASP A 71 40.60 -18.83 -4.61
CA ASP A 71 40.02 -19.61 -5.69
C ASP A 71 39.42 -18.70 -6.80
N TRP A 72 39.50 -19.14 -8.04
CA TRP A 72 38.70 -18.57 -9.09
C TRP A 72 37.28 -19.13 -9.02
N ALA A 73 36.27 -18.25 -9.04
CA ALA A 73 34.87 -18.64 -9.07
C ALA A 73 34.35 -18.70 -10.51
N ILE A 74 33.93 -19.86 -10.96
CA ILE A 74 33.37 -20.07 -12.30
C ILE A 74 31.85 -20.28 -12.15
N PHE A 75 31.08 -19.28 -12.55
CA PHE A 75 29.62 -19.30 -12.51
C PHE A 75 29.06 -19.65 -13.90
N VAL A 76 28.21 -20.64 -13.96
CA VAL A 76 27.59 -21.12 -15.21
C VAL A 76 26.09 -21.01 -15.08
N ASP A 77 25.48 -20.29 -16.00
CA ASP A 77 24.04 -20.16 -16.12
C ASP A 77 23.45 -21.53 -16.51
N ASN A 78 22.48 -21.98 -15.71
CA ASN A 78 21.77 -23.23 -15.93
C ASN A 78 20.26 -23.01 -16.21
N SER A 79 19.89 -21.79 -16.59
CA SER A 79 18.50 -21.48 -16.93
C SER A 79 18.04 -22.12 -18.24
N ALA A 80 16.73 -22.22 -18.41
CA ALA A 80 16.12 -22.82 -19.59
C ALA A 80 16.46 -22.09 -20.90
N SER A 81 16.81 -20.77 -20.83
CA SER A 81 17.22 -20.00 -22.00
C SER A 81 18.46 -20.58 -22.69
N ILE A 82 19.42 -21.08 -21.89
CA ILE A 82 20.65 -21.70 -22.41
C ILE A 82 20.35 -22.91 -23.35
N LYS A 83 19.26 -23.63 -23.09
CA LYS A 83 18.80 -24.75 -23.92
C LYS A 83 18.28 -24.33 -25.29
N ASN A 84 17.74 -23.12 -25.35
CA ASN A 84 17.10 -22.61 -26.56
C ASN A 84 18.12 -22.15 -27.63
N HIS A 85 19.39 -21.96 -27.23
CA HIS A 85 20.45 -21.63 -28.17
C HIS A 85 20.87 -22.87 -28.98
N LYS A 86 20.88 -22.73 -30.31
CA LYS A 86 21.36 -23.81 -31.21
C LYS A 86 22.88 -23.92 -31.15
N THR A 87 23.57 -22.80 -30.99
CA THR A 87 25.02 -22.71 -30.95
C THR A 87 25.46 -21.70 -29.87
N PRO A 88 26.31 -22.09 -28.89
CA PRO A 88 26.80 -23.46 -28.67
C PRO A 88 25.74 -24.37 -28.01
N SER A 89 25.75 -25.64 -28.36
CA SER A 89 24.91 -26.62 -27.67
C SER A 89 25.39 -26.83 -26.22
N ILE A 90 24.53 -27.33 -25.33
CA ILE A 90 24.89 -27.66 -23.93
C ILE A 90 26.11 -28.58 -23.87
N ASN A 91 26.24 -29.52 -24.81
CA ASN A 91 27.40 -30.39 -24.86
C ASN A 91 28.69 -29.64 -25.23
N ALA A 92 28.62 -28.66 -26.12
CA ALA A 92 29.76 -27.80 -26.44
C ALA A 92 30.15 -26.93 -25.24
N ILE A 93 29.20 -26.41 -24.48
CA ILE A 93 29.45 -25.67 -23.24
C ILE A 93 30.17 -26.57 -22.23
N ARG A 94 29.66 -27.79 -22.00
CA ARG A 94 30.30 -28.76 -21.11
C ARG A 94 31.74 -29.10 -21.54
N SER A 95 31.97 -29.27 -22.84
CA SER A 95 33.33 -29.55 -23.38
C SER A 95 34.26 -28.38 -23.15
N GLY A 96 33.83 -27.14 -23.44
CA GLY A 96 34.63 -25.93 -23.17
C GLY A 96 34.97 -25.75 -21.69
N LEU A 97 34.00 -25.97 -20.80
CA LEU A 97 34.24 -25.92 -19.35
C LEU A 97 35.19 -27.04 -18.87
N SER A 98 35.15 -28.22 -19.51
CA SER A 98 36.08 -29.31 -19.22
C SER A 98 37.50 -28.93 -19.65
N GLU A 99 37.67 -28.24 -20.77
CA GLU A 99 38.99 -27.74 -21.20
C GLU A 99 39.54 -26.67 -20.26
N ILE A 100 38.69 -25.70 -19.86
CA ILE A 100 39.05 -24.69 -18.86
C ILE A 100 39.49 -25.36 -17.56
N ARG A 101 38.72 -26.36 -17.09
CA ARG A 101 39.07 -27.14 -15.91
C ARG A 101 40.43 -27.76 -16.03
N SER A 102 40.75 -28.41 -17.17
CA SER A 102 42.04 -29.04 -17.37
C SER A 102 43.20 -28.02 -17.31
N LYS A 103 43.04 -26.89 -17.99
CA LYS A 103 44.02 -25.80 -17.98
C LYS A 103 44.26 -25.23 -16.58
N PHE A 104 43.21 -25.03 -15.77
CA PHE A 104 43.34 -24.55 -14.40
C PHE A 104 44.03 -25.56 -13.49
N MET A 105 43.80 -26.88 -13.75
CA MET A 105 44.50 -27.96 -13.03
C MET A 105 45.97 -28.07 -13.43
N ASP A 106 46.29 -27.93 -14.71
CA ASP A 106 47.66 -28.00 -15.24
C ASP A 106 48.51 -26.83 -14.76
N GLU A 107 47.91 -25.65 -14.58
CA GLU A 107 48.56 -24.45 -14.07
C GLU A 107 48.46 -24.31 -12.54
N GLU A 108 47.97 -25.34 -11.86
CA GLU A 108 47.79 -25.37 -10.40
C GLU A 108 46.97 -24.20 -9.83
N ILE A 109 46.06 -23.62 -10.66
CA ILE A 109 45.19 -22.51 -10.25
C ILE A 109 43.97 -23.07 -9.48
N PRO A 110 43.76 -22.67 -8.22
CA PRO A 110 42.60 -23.13 -7.47
C PRO A 110 41.31 -22.52 -7.99
N PHE A 111 40.26 -23.33 -8.13
CA PHE A 111 38.97 -22.89 -8.69
C PHE A 111 37.80 -23.64 -8.12
N GLN A 112 36.61 -23.01 -8.21
CA GLN A 112 35.33 -23.56 -7.82
C GLN A 112 34.30 -23.32 -8.92
N PHE A 113 33.42 -24.33 -9.18
CA PHE A 113 32.30 -24.21 -10.09
C PHE A 113 31.00 -23.99 -9.33
N PHE A 114 30.18 -23.08 -9.88
CA PHE A 114 28.84 -22.77 -9.40
C PHE A 114 27.86 -22.80 -10.57
N LEU A 115 26.71 -23.45 -10.38
CA LEU A 115 25.56 -23.28 -11.25
C LEU A 115 24.68 -22.19 -10.66
N PHE A 116 24.16 -21.32 -11.50
CA PHE A 116 23.18 -20.35 -11.08
C PHE A 116 21.96 -20.36 -12.01
N ASP A 117 20.81 -20.25 -11.39
CA ASP A 117 19.51 -20.06 -11.96
C ASP A 117 18.72 -19.11 -11.04
N GLN A 118 17.66 -19.54 -10.40
CA GLN A 118 17.03 -18.86 -9.28
C GLN A 118 17.92 -18.86 -8.03
N LYS A 119 18.71 -19.93 -7.85
CA LYS A 119 19.63 -20.15 -6.74
C LYS A 119 21.05 -20.38 -7.24
N ILE A 120 22.02 -20.24 -6.34
CA ILE A 120 23.42 -20.52 -6.66
C ILE A 120 23.84 -21.77 -5.92
N ASN A 121 24.27 -22.77 -6.66
CA ASN A 121 24.67 -24.06 -6.13
C ASN A 121 26.13 -24.35 -6.51
N LYS A 122 26.98 -24.60 -5.51
CA LYS A 122 28.34 -25.08 -5.75
C LYS A 122 28.29 -26.51 -6.26
N ILE A 123 28.99 -26.78 -7.35
CA ILE A 123 29.08 -28.13 -7.92
C ILE A 123 30.51 -28.66 -7.85
N ASN A 124 30.62 -30.00 -7.85
CA ASN A 124 31.92 -30.63 -7.99
C ASN A 124 32.46 -30.41 -9.42
N SER A 125 33.73 -30.09 -9.54
CA SER A 125 34.37 -29.86 -10.86
C SER A 125 34.27 -31.06 -11.82
N LYS A 126 33.98 -32.27 -11.32
CA LYS A 126 33.72 -33.47 -12.12
C LYS A 126 32.23 -33.59 -12.56
N ALA A 127 31.34 -32.82 -11.95
CA ALA A 127 29.89 -32.94 -12.14
C ALA A 127 29.35 -31.97 -13.23
N LEU A 128 30.13 -31.68 -14.29
CA LEU A 128 29.70 -30.82 -15.40
C LEU A 128 28.44 -31.33 -16.13
N LYS A 129 28.07 -32.61 -15.93
CA LYS A 129 26.81 -33.18 -16.46
C LYS A 129 25.55 -32.54 -15.86
N SER A 130 25.66 -31.91 -14.69
CA SER A 130 24.54 -31.19 -14.04
C SER A 130 24.17 -29.88 -14.73
N ILE A 131 24.96 -29.43 -15.69
CA ILE A 131 24.61 -28.29 -16.56
C ILE A 131 23.63 -28.80 -17.60
N ASP A 132 22.35 -28.68 -17.35
CA ASP A 132 21.29 -29.25 -18.18
C ASP A 132 20.25 -28.23 -18.65
N GLY A 133 20.39 -26.97 -18.24
CA GLY A 133 19.43 -25.91 -18.59
C GLY A 133 18.03 -26.19 -17.99
N SER A 134 17.95 -26.72 -16.79
CA SER A 134 16.67 -27.02 -16.13
C SER A 134 16.14 -25.90 -15.25
N GLY A 135 16.92 -24.87 -15.00
CA GLY A 135 16.52 -23.71 -14.20
C GLY A 135 15.41 -22.90 -14.87
N VAL A 136 14.42 -22.48 -14.08
CA VAL A 136 13.25 -21.76 -14.59
C VAL A 136 13.55 -20.27 -14.85
N THR A 137 14.46 -19.69 -14.08
CA THR A 137 14.79 -18.25 -14.13
C THR A 137 16.29 -18.03 -14.12
N THR A 138 16.73 -16.86 -14.57
CA THR A 138 18.11 -16.37 -14.46
C THR A 138 18.14 -15.18 -13.51
N ASN A 139 18.65 -15.37 -12.29
CA ASN A 139 18.70 -14.34 -11.26
C ASN A 139 20.11 -13.75 -11.12
N MET A 140 20.42 -12.74 -11.96
CA MET A 140 21.71 -12.04 -11.93
C MET A 140 21.90 -11.20 -10.67
N GLY A 141 20.83 -10.74 -10.02
CA GLY A 141 20.92 -10.00 -8.77
C GLY A 141 21.39 -10.87 -7.60
N ASN A 142 21.00 -12.16 -7.55
CA ASN A 142 21.55 -13.11 -6.58
C ASN A 142 23.02 -13.38 -6.84
N LEU A 143 23.38 -13.56 -8.11
CA LEU A 143 24.77 -13.80 -8.52
C LEU A 143 25.67 -12.65 -8.08
N SER A 144 25.31 -11.40 -8.40
CA SER A 144 26.10 -10.22 -8.05
C SER A 144 26.29 -10.08 -6.53
N ARG A 145 25.25 -10.30 -5.74
CA ARG A 145 25.33 -10.27 -4.27
C ARG A 145 26.20 -11.39 -3.70
N GLN A 146 26.16 -12.58 -4.30
CA GLN A 146 27.00 -13.69 -3.88
C GLN A 146 28.49 -13.38 -4.14
N ILE A 147 28.83 -12.88 -5.32
CA ILE A 147 30.18 -12.46 -5.68
C ILE A 147 30.66 -11.36 -4.74
N GLN A 148 29.82 -10.37 -4.44
CA GLN A 148 30.16 -9.28 -3.52
C GLN A 148 30.44 -9.79 -2.10
N LYS A 149 29.58 -10.68 -1.57
CA LYS A 149 29.73 -11.25 -0.23
C LYS A 149 31.00 -12.08 -0.08
N GLN A 150 31.41 -12.80 -1.12
CA GLN A 150 32.55 -13.70 -1.12
C GLN A 150 33.78 -13.13 -1.85
N SER A 151 33.78 -11.83 -2.13
CA SER A 151 34.89 -11.15 -2.83
C SER A 151 36.24 -11.29 -2.12
N GLN A 152 36.25 -11.54 -0.83
CA GLN A 152 37.50 -11.79 -0.06
C GLN A 152 38.03 -13.23 -0.19
N ASP A 153 37.21 -14.13 -0.74
CA ASP A 153 37.55 -15.56 -0.89
C ASP A 153 37.95 -15.92 -2.32
N PHE A 154 37.68 -15.02 -3.28
CA PHE A 154 37.93 -15.25 -4.70
C PHE A 154 39.04 -14.36 -5.26
N ALA A 155 39.92 -14.95 -6.08
CA ALA A 155 40.93 -14.24 -6.87
C ALA A 155 40.25 -13.47 -8.05
N GLY A 156 39.17 -14.00 -8.55
CA GLY A 156 38.34 -13.43 -9.62
C GLY A 156 37.12 -14.30 -9.91
N ALA A 157 36.24 -13.80 -10.75
CA ALA A 157 35.05 -14.52 -11.18
C ALA A 157 34.96 -14.58 -12.72
N ILE A 158 34.51 -15.73 -13.24
CA ILE A 158 34.18 -15.94 -14.65
C ILE A 158 32.71 -16.33 -14.72
N ILE A 159 31.92 -15.57 -15.48
CA ILE A 159 30.49 -15.77 -15.60
C ILE A 159 30.15 -16.22 -17.02
N PHE A 160 29.56 -17.39 -17.16
CA PHE A 160 29.04 -17.94 -18.41
C PHE A 160 27.53 -17.76 -18.43
N SER A 161 26.98 -16.94 -19.32
CA SER A 161 25.54 -16.69 -19.44
C SER A 161 25.21 -16.14 -20.82
N ASP A 162 23.94 -16.28 -21.25
CA ASP A 162 23.39 -15.59 -22.42
C ASP A 162 23.01 -14.13 -22.13
N GLY A 163 23.11 -13.70 -20.87
CA GLY A 163 22.80 -12.33 -20.45
C GLY A 163 21.30 -12.03 -20.35
N ILE A 164 20.42 -13.02 -20.54
CA ILE A 164 18.96 -12.85 -20.39
C ILE A 164 18.61 -12.90 -18.92
N ILE A 165 18.25 -11.74 -18.36
CA ILE A 165 17.83 -11.62 -16.95
C ILE A 165 16.32 -11.78 -16.90
N THR A 166 15.86 -12.84 -16.24
CA THR A 166 14.42 -13.12 -16.07
C THR A 166 13.94 -12.83 -14.66
N GLU A 167 14.88 -12.71 -13.69
CA GLU A 167 14.59 -12.43 -12.29
C GLU A 167 15.72 -11.62 -11.66
N GLY A 168 15.37 -10.72 -10.74
CA GLY A 168 16.35 -9.93 -9.98
C GLY A 168 16.76 -8.61 -10.64
N SER A 169 17.65 -7.89 -9.94
CA SER A 169 18.22 -6.61 -10.39
C SER A 169 19.31 -6.83 -11.44
N THR A 170 19.57 -5.77 -12.23
CA THR A 170 20.74 -5.75 -13.14
C THR A 170 22.03 -5.76 -12.31
N PRO A 171 23.03 -6.60 -12.68
CA PRO A 171 24.23 -6.81 -11.87
C PRO A 171 25.19 -5.63 -11.84
N ASN A 172 25.08 -4.67 -12.76
CA ASN A 172 26.10 -3.66 -13.03
C ASN A 172 26.50 -2.80 -11.84
N GLU A 173 25.55 -2.38 -11.01
CA GLU A 173 25.87 -1.49 -9.88
C GLU A 173 26.47 -2.25 -8.68
N GLU A 174 26.09 -3.48 -8.50
CA GLU A 174 26.58 -4.32 -7.40
C GLU A 174 27.98 -4.86 -7.73
N LEU A 175 28.21 -5.29 -8.98
CA LEU A 175 29.51 -5.80 -9.42
C LEU A 175 30.58 -4.72 -9.49
N LYS A 176 30.24 -3.46 -9.80
CA LYS A 176 31.18 -2.32 -9.74
C LYS A 176 31.76 -2.07 -8.35
N LYS A 177 31.08 -2.53 -7.31
CA LYS A 177 31.55 -2.39 -5.91
C LYS A 177 32.49 -3.49 -5.46
N THR A 178 32.71 -4.51 -6.29
CA THR A 178 33.64 -5.61 -6.00
C THR A 178 35.06 -5.24 -6.41
N ASN A 179 36.06 -5.64 -5.62
CA ASN A 179 37.48 -5.37 -5.89
C ASN A 179 38.17 -6.54 -6.61
N ILE A 180 37.42 -7.51 -7.14
CA ILE A 180 37.95 -8.64 -7.90
C ILE A 180 37.68 -8.51 -9.39
N PRO A 181 38.56 -9.01 -10.25
CA PRO A 181 38.32 -9.04 -11.69
C PRO A 181 37.16 -9.99 -12.04
N ILE A 182 36.25 -9.51 -12.90
CA ILE A 182 35.11 -10.28 -13.38
C ILE A 182 35.17 -10.36 -14.89
N TYR A 183 35.22 -11.60 -15.39
CA TYR A 183 35.17 -11.90 -16.81
C TYR A 183 33.81 -12.49 -17.16
N THR A 184 33.26 -12.07 -18.30
CA THR A 184 31.99 -12.58 -18.80
C THR A 184 32.21 -13.31 -20.11
N VAL A 185 31.63 -14.49 -20.22
CA VAL A 185 31.64 -15.31 -21.44
C VAL A 185 30.19 -15.42 -21.93
N GLY A 186 29.92 -14.78 -23.06
CA GLY A 186 28.59 -14.85 -23.68
C GLY A 186 28.30 -16.24 -24.26
N ILE A 187 27.17 -16.81 -23.92
CA ILE A 187 26.66 -18.04 -24.48
C ILE A 187 25.54 -17.70 -25.47
N GLY A 188 25.56 -18.25 -26.66
CA GLY A 188 24.52 -18.06 -27.66
C GLY A 188 25.01 -17.30 -28.89
N GLU A 189 24.17 -17.29 -29.91
CA GLU A 189 24.38 -16.54 -31.11
C GLU A 189 23.86 -15.10 -30.94
N ASN A 190 24.55 -14.16 -31.57
CA ASN A 190 24.07 -12.78 -31.64
C ASN A 190 22.90 -12.63 -32.66
N SER A 191 22.23 -13.76 -32.96
CA SER A 191 21.09 -13.84 -33.86
C SER A 191 19.82 -13.56 -33.07
N GLY A 192 19.40 -12.29 -33.10
CA GLY A 192 18.03 -11.87 -33.09
C GLY A 192 17.06 -12.57 -32.12
N LEU A 193 17.40 -12.67 -30.82
CA LEU A 193 16.38 -12.99 -29.82
C LEU A 193 15.25 -11.98 -29.95
N VAL A 194 14.05 -12.47 -30.19
CA VAL A 194 12.87 -11.63 -30.42
C VAL A 194 11.90 -11.85 -29.27
N ASP A 195 11.50 -10.77 -28.63
CA ASP A 195 10.53 -10.80 -27.55
C ASP A 195 9.68 -9.52 -27.52
N VAL A 196 8.41 -9.66 -27.20
CA VAL A 196 7.50 -8.55 -26.98
C VAL A 196 6.88 -8.71 -25.62
N SER A 197 6.93 -7.70 -24.80
CA SER A 197 6.43 -7.76 -23.43
C SER A 197 5.62 -6.54 -23.05
N ILE A 198 4.70 -6.73 -22.11
CA ILE A 198 4.04 -5.64 -21.43
C ILE A 198 4.96 -5.17 -20.30
N GLU A 199 5.57 -4.00 -20.47
CA GLU A 199 6.46 -3.44 -19.45
C GLU A 199 5.69 -2.89 -18.26
N SER A 200 4.61 -2.14 -18.51
CA SER A 200 3.77 -1.58 -17.46
C SER A 200 2.37 -1.24 -17.93
N ILE A 201 1.43 -1.24 -16.99
CA ILE A 201 0.06 -0.77 -17.18
C ILE A 201 -0.20 0.31 -16.14
N ASP A 202 -0.46 1.53 -16.61
CA ASP A 202 -0.84 2.66 -15.79
C ASP A 202 -2.34 2.94 -15.95
N VAL A 203 -3.05 2.90 -14.83
CA VAL A 203 -4.50 3.03 -14.79
C VAL A 203 -4.95 3.60 -13.43
N PRO A 204 -6.01 4.43 -13.37
CA PRO A 204 -6.56 4.88 -12.10
C PRO A 204 -6.97 3.71 -11.21
N THR A 205 -6.67 3.79 -9.92
CA THR A 205 -7.08 2.77 -8.93
C THR A 205 -8.59 2.72 -8.75
N VAL A 206 -9.23 3.89 -8.83
CA VAL A 206 -10.68 4.07 -8.65
C VAL A 206 -11.25 4.84 -9.82
N VAL A 207 -12.35 4.35 -10.36
CA VAL A 207 -13.10 4.97 -11.46
C VAL A 207 -14.58 4.94 -11.17
N LEU A 208 -15.37 5.73 -11.91
CA LEU A 208 -16.82 5.76 -11.76
C LEU A 208 -17.49 4.91 -12.84
N LYS A 209 -18.57 4.23 -12.47
CA LYS A 209 -19.41 3.47 -13.42
C LYS A 209 -19.89 4.37 -14.55
N ASN A 210 -19.86 3.85 -15.78
CA ASN A 210 -20.28 4.56 -17.01
C ASN A 210 -19.53 5.88 -17.26
N LYS A 211 -18.36 6.06 -16.64
CA LYS A 211 -17.44 7.16 -16.96
C LYS A 211 -16.20 6.61 -17.62
N ALA A 212 -15.86 7.17 -18.76
CA ALA A 212 -14.69 6.75 -19.50
C ALA A 212 -13.40 7.04 -18.72
N PHE A 213 -12.50 6.07 -18.65
CA PHE A 213 -11.16 6.21 -18.06
C PHE A 213 -10.10 5.74 -19.04
N ASN A 214 -8.87 6.19 -18.84
CA ASN A 214 -7.74 5.86 -19.68
C ASN A 214 -6.91 4.74 -19.05
N VAL A 215 -6.46 3.81 -19.90
CA VAL A 215 -5.48 2.77 -19.58
C VAL A 215 -4.28 3.00 -20.47
N ARG A 216 -3.16 3.34 -19.89
CA ARG A 216 -1.88 3.53 -20.58
C ARG A 216 -1.06 2.26 -20.42
N THR A 217 -0.65 1.67 -21.54
CA THR A 217 0.13 0.45 -21.55
C THR A 217 1.43 0.70 -22.31
N ILE A 218 2.56 0.35 -21.70
CA ILE A 218 3.87 0.43 -22.34
C ILE A 218 4.27 -0.97 -22.79
N ILE A 219 4.48 -1.11 -24.10
CA ILE A 219 4.96 -2.35 -24.72
C ILE A 219 6.43 -2.16 -25.06
N GLN A 220 7.25 -3.12 -24.67
CA GLN A 220 8.66 -3.18 -24.97
C GLN A 220 8.95 -4.30 -25.95
N SER A 221 9.93 -4.12 -26.83
CA SER A 221 10.40 -5.15 -27.75
C SER A 221 11.90 -5.35 -27.65
N ILE A 222 12.33 -6.60 -27.78
CA ILE A 222 13.73 -7.01 -27.92
C ILE A 222 13.88 -7.63 -29.30
N GLY A 223 15.02 -7.40 -29.93
CA GLY A 223 15.31 -7.92 -31.29
C GLY A 223 14.65 -7.12 -32.40
N ASN A 224 14.80 -7.61 -33.64
CA ASN A 224 14.27 -6.94 -34.83
C ASN A 224 12.88 -7.51 -35.14
N ILE A 225 11.85 -6.68 -34.97
CA ILE A 225 10.46 -7.07 -35.17
C ILE A 225 9.90 -6.30 -36.34
N GLU A 226 9.56 -7.00 -37.43
CA GLU A 226 8.96 -6.42 -38.62
C GLU A 226 7.43 -6.55 -38.67
N GLU A 227 6.89 -7.39 -37.83
CA GLU A 227 5.45 -7.71 -37.83
C GLU A 227 4.60 -6.61 -37.15
N ARG A 228 3.37 -6.50 -37.60
CA ARG A 228 2.35 -5.71 -36.89
C ARG A 228 1.84 -6.48 -35.69
N ILE A 229 1.91 -5.84 -34.53
CA ILE A 229 1.49 -6.41 -33.25
C ILE A 229 0.15 -5.81 -32.87
N SER A 230 -0.80 -6.66 -32.44
CA SER A 230 -2.04 -6.21 -31.84
C SER A 230 -1.91 -6.17 -30.33
N VAL A 231 -2.36 -5.07 -29.73
CA VAL A 231 -2.52 -4.93 -28.26
C VAL A 231 -3.99 -4.76 -27.97
N SER A 232 -4.52 -5.61 -27.11
CA SER A 232 -5.95 -5.74 -26.87
C SER A 232 -6.26 -5.75 -25.38
N ILE A 233 -7.40 -5.17 -24.97
CA ILE A 233 -7.91 -5.23 -23.61
C ILE A 233 -9.15 -6.09 -23.57
N TYR A 234 -9.17 -6.99 -22.60
CA TYR A 234 -10.27 -7.92 -22.35
C TYR A 234 -10.88 -7.70 -20.96
N TYR A 235 -12.18 -7.97 -20.87
CA TYR A 235 -12.93 -8.10 -19.64
C TYR A 235 -13.77 -9.38 -19.69
N GLU A 236 -13.59 -10.30 -18.76
CA GLU A 236 -14.28 -11.60 -18.75
C GLU A 236 -14.23 -12.30 -20.14
N GLU A 237 -13.04 -12.41 -20.75
CA GLU A 237 -12.78 -12.94 -22.10
C GLU A 237 -13.45 -12.16 -23.26
N LYS A 238 -14.16 -11.08 -22.97
CA LYS A 238 -14.76 -10.22 -23.99
C LYS A 238 -13.76 -9.13 -24.39
N LEU A 239 -13.51 -9.02 -25.69
CA LEU A 239 -12.68 -7.94 -26.24
C LEU A 239 -13.39 -6.58 -26.04
N LEU A 240 -12.72 -5.65 -25.36
CA LEU A 240 -13.19 -4.28 -25.19
C LEU A 240 -12.61 -3.34 -26.24
N SER A 241 -11.31 -3.46 -26.51
CA SER A 241 -10.62 -2.61 -27.47
C SER A 241 -9.36 -3.29 -27.99
N SER A 242 -8.96 -3.00 -29.22
CA SER A 242 -7.73 -3.49 -29.83
C SER A 242 -7.08 -2.39 -30.66
N LYS A 243 -5.74 -2.31 -30.60
CA LYS A 243 -4.93 -1.40 -31.42
C LYS A 243 -3.76 -2.14 -32.03
N TYR A 244 -3.47 -1.81 -33.28
CA TYR A 244 -2.30 -2.34 -33.97
C TYR A 244 -1.14 -1.36 -33.87
N ILE A 245 0.03 -1.87 -33.55
CA ILE A 245 1.27 -1.09 -33.46
C ILE A 245 2.38 -1.72 -34.29
N ARG A 246 3.35 -0.93 -34.67
CA ARG A 246 4.62 -1.38 -35.22
C ARG A 246 5.72 -0.97 -34.27
N LEU A 247 6.52 -1.92 -33.84
CA LEU A 247 7.70 -1.69 -33.02
C LEU A 247 8.93 -1.55 -33.93
N LEU A 248 9.84 -0.70 -33.51
CA LEU A 248 11.05 -0.43 -34.33
C LEU A 248 12.26 -1.30 -33.95
N GLY A 249 12.03 -2.35 -33.14
CA GLY A 249 13.07 -3.28 -32.68
C GLY A 249 14.07 -2.71 -31.67
N LYS A 250 15.07 -3.51 -31.27
CA LYS A 250 16.23 -3.13 -30.44
C LYS A 250 15.87 -2.39 -29.11
N GLY A 251 14.92 -2.93 -28.34
CA GLY A 251 14.53 -2.34 -27.06
C GLY A 251 13.61 -1.13 -27.17
N SER A 252 12.94 -0.96 -28.32
CA SER A 252 11.98 0.13 -28.49
C SER A 252 10.78 -0.06 -27.57
N LYS A 253 10.34 1.06 -26.97
CA LYS A 253 9.14 1.12 -26.15
C LYS A 253 8.05 1.87 -26.90
N LYS A 254 6.83 1.37 -26.82
CA LYS A 254 5.65 2.01 -27.41
C LYS A 254 4.56 2.22 -26.38
N ASP A 255 4.12 3.46 -26.28
CA ASP A 255 3.04 3.89 -25.42
C ASP A 255 1.70 3.77 -26.15
N ILE A 256 0.72 3.11 -25.52
CA ILE A 256 -0.60 2.87 -26.08
C ILE A 256 -1.65 3.25 -25.03
N ASN A 257 -2.54 4.15 -25.43
CA ASN A 257 -3.63 4.58 -24.58
C ASN A 257 -4.94 3.96 -25.05
N PHE A 258 -5.66 3.30 -24.15
CA PHE A 258 -7.01 2.82 -24.36
C PHE A 258 -7.97 3.65 -23.52
N ARG A 259 -9.21 3.78 -24.02
CA ARG A 259 -10.27 4.47 -23.30
C ARG A 259 -11.56 3.67 -23.43
N PHE A 260 -12.17 3.33 -22.29
CA PHE A 260 -13.45 2.61 -22.24
C PHE A 260 -14.20 2.93 -20.95
N GLU A 261 -15.47 2.50 -20.86
CA GLU A 261 -16.35 2.76 -19.74
C GLU A 261 -16.65 1.46 -18.97
N PRO A 262 -16.50 1.43 -17.64
CA PRO A 262 -16.82 0.26 -16.85
C PRO A 262 -18.33 0.13 -16.66
N ALA A 263 -18.89 -1.04 -16.94
CA ALA A 263 -20.34 -1.29 -16.83
C ALA A 263 -20.78 -1.80 -15.45
N LYS A 264 -19.92 -2.52 -14.75
CA LYS A 264 -20.23 -3.13 -13.45
C LYS A 264 -19.51 -2.39 -12.32
N ILE A 265 -20.16 -2.26 -11.16
CA ILE A 265 -19.57 -1.72 -9.92
C ILE A 265 -18.77 -2.79 -9.18
N GLY A 266 -17.91 -2.35 -8.25
CA GLY A 266 -17.03 -3.22 -7.48
C GLY A 266 -15.66 -3.41 -8.13
N GLN A 267 -14.88 -4.32 -7.58
CA GLN A 267 -13.56 -4.63 -8.12
C GLN A 267 -13.69 -5.37 -9.44
N GLN A 268 -13.18 -4.77 -10.52
CA GLN A 268 -13.19 -5.33 -11.86
C GLN A 268 -11.78 -5.72 -12.29
N ASN A 269 -11.65 -6.90 -12.88
CA ASN A 269 -10.38 -7.43 -13.39
C ASN A 269 -10.37 -7.38 -14.92
N TYR A 270 -9.35 -6.73 -15.47
CA TYR A 270 -9.12 -6.60 -16.90
C TYR A 270 -7.79 -7.27 -17.28
N GLU A 271 -7.66 -7.68 -18.52
CA GLU A 271 -6.44 -8.28 -19.05
C GLU A 271 -5.99 -7.54 -20.30
N VAL A 272 -4.71 -7.18 -20.35
CA VAL A 272 -4.04 -6.73 -21.57
C VAL A 272 -3.37 -7.93 -22.20
N ARG A 273 -3.59 -8.13 -23.51
CA ARG A 273 -2.95 -9.18 -24.32
C ARG A 273 -2.25 -8.54 -25.51
N VAL A 274 -1.03 -8.97 -25.75
CA VAL A 274 -0.23 -8.66 -26.93
C VAL A 274 -0.19 -9.89 -27.81
N SER A 275 -0.32 -9.73 -29.12
CA SER A 275 -0.20 -10.86 -30.05
C SER A 275 1.23 -11.38 -30.05
N SER A 276 1.38 -12.70 -29.97
CA SER A 276 2.68 -13.35 -30.13
C SER A 276 3.23 -13.15 -31.54
N ILE A 277 4.54 -13.11 -31.64
CA ILE A 277 5.29 -13.03 -32.87
C ILE A 277 6.03 -14.34 -33.12
N LYS A 278 6.49 -14.53 -34.36
CA LYS A 278 7.24 -15.73 -34.71
C LYS A 278 8.59 -15.78 -33.97
N ASP A 279 8.95 -16.98 -33.48
CA ASP A 279 10.21 -17.26 -32.76
C ASP A 279 10.39 -16.42 -31.47
N GLU A 280 9.30 -16.04 -30.82
CA GLU A 280 9.28 -15.31 -29.56
C GLU A 280 9.79 -16.18 -28.41
N ILE A 281 10.67 -15.59 -27.56
CA ILE A 281 11.33 -16.34 -26.47
C ILE A 281 10.36 -16.62 -25.33
N ASN A 282 9.52 -15.63 -24.99
CA ASN A 282 8.62 -15.71 -23.85
C ASN A 282 7.23 -15.15 -24.20
N ILE A 283 6.25 -16.03 -24.29
CA ILE A 283 4.85 -15.64 -24.57
C ILE A 283 4.03 -15.36 -23.29
N ILE A 284 4.58 -15.64 -22.10
CA ILE A 284 3.87 -15.43 -20.83
C ILE A 284 3.79 -13.93 -20.49
N ASN A 285 4.84 -13.17 -20.80
CA ASN A 285 4.93 -11.73 -20.58
C ASN A 285 4.07 -10.90 -21.56
N ASN A 286 3.41 -11.55 -22.52
CA ASN A 286 2.44 -10.96 -23.43
C ASN A 286 1.04 -10.77 -22.82
N ARG A 287 0.85 -11.21 -21.57
CA ARG A 287 -0.42 -11.08 -20.87
C ARG A 287 -0.21 -10.50 -19.49
N GLN A 288 -1.01 -9.49 -19.15
CA GLN A 288 -0.97 -8.90 -17.82
C GLN A 288 -2.36 -8.47 -17.38
N ASN A 289 -2.74 -8.88 -16.16
CA ASN A 289 -3.98 -8.47 -15.53
C ASN A 289 -3.81 -7.19 -14.73
N PHE A 290 -4.87 -6.37 -14.72
CA PHE A 290 -4.96 -5.22 -13.82
C PHE A 290 -6.36 -5.12 -13.23
N LYS A 291 -6.45 -4.56 -12.03
CA LYS A 291 -7.69 -4.42 -11.28
C LYS A 291 -8.02 -2.94 -11.11
N VAL A 292 -9.31 -2.62 -11.18
CA VAL A 292 -9.84 -1.27 -10.97
C VAL A 292 -11.06 -1.35 -10.07
N LEU A 293 -11.14 -0.48 -9.07
CA LEU A 293 -12.34 -0.34 -8.24
C LEU A 293 -13.33 0.61 -8.93
N VAL A 294 -14.47 0.09 -9.34
CA VAL A 294 -15.52 0.87 -10.00
C VAL A 294 -16.56 1.27 -8.96
N LEU A 295 -16.66 2.56 -8.69
CA LEU A 295 -17.66 3.14 -7.78
C LEU A 295 -18.89 3.60 -8.55
N LYS A 296 -20.01 3.65 -7.86
CA LYS A 296 -21.24 4.22 -8.40
C LYS A 296 -21.09 5.73 -8.53
N ASP A 297 -21.54 6.30 -9.65
CA ASP A 297 -21.44 7.74 -9.89
C ASP A 297 -22.40 8.51 -8.97
N LYS A 298 -23.67 8.09 -8.91
CA LYS A 298 -24.70 8.73 -8.08
C LYS A 298 -25.57 7.70 -7.38
N TYR A 299 -26.01 8.05 -6.18
CA TYR A 299 -26.97 7.30 -5.36
C TYR A 299 -28.32 8.01 -5.43
N LYS A 300 -29.39 7.27 -5.75
CA LYS A 300 -30.74 7.81 -5.70
C LYS A 300 -31.25 7.79 -4.27
N VAL A 301 -31.63 8.96 -3.78
CA VAL A 301 -32.14 9.15 -2.43
C VAL A 301 -33.56 9.70 -2.49
N ALA A 302 -34.51 9.04 -1.83
CA ALA A 302 -35.83 9.56 -1.63
C ALA A 302 -35.94 10.27 -0.27
N LEU A 303 -36.33 11.53 -0.26
CA LEU A 303 -36.74 12.26 0.94
C LEU A 303 -38.25 12.32 1.00
N ILE A 304 -38.86 11.69 1.98
CA ILE A 304 -40.31 11.69 2.19
C ILE A 304 -40.64 12.57 3.40
N THR A 305 -41.25 13.69 3.18
CA THR A 305 -41.61 14.65 4.22
C THR A 305 -43.10 14.64 4.48
N GLY A 306 -43.49 14.41 5.73
CA GLY A 306 -44.87 14.43 6.18
C GLY A 306 -45.40 15.85 6.36
N SER A 307 -44.68 16.65 7.13
CA SER A 307 -44.99 18.08 7.31
C SER A 307 -43.69 18.87 7.27
N PRO A 308 -43.49 19.70 6.23
CA PRO A 308 -42.25 20.48 6.10
C PRO A 308 -42.00 21.40 7.28
N ASN A 309 -40.77 21.45 7.74
CA ASN A 309 -40.29 22.27 8.84
C ASN A 309 -38.84 22.75 8.58
N LYS A 310 -38.19 23.35 9.59
CA LYS A 310 -36.82 23.82 9.48
C LYS A 310 -35.81 22.66 9.24
N ASN A 311 -36.04 21.48 9.86
CA ASN A 311 -35.22 20.30 9.62
C ASN A 311 -35.24 19.91 8.15
N THR A 312 -36.44 19.89 7.55
CA THR A 312 -36.64 19.57 6.11
C THR A 312 -35.77 20.40 5.20
N SER A 313 -35.72 21.72 5.45
CA SER A 313 -34.94 22.66 4.63
C SER A 313 -33.45 22.38 4.69
N ILE A 314 -32.97 22.09 5.89
CA ILE A 314 -31.54 21.82 6.12
C ILE A 314 -31.14 20.47 5.56
N ILE A 315 -31.88 19.40 5.89
CA ILE A 315 -31.61 18.06 5.40
C ILE A 315 -31.64 18.03 3.86
N LYS A 316 -32.66 18.62 3.26
CA LYS A 316 -32.75 18.75 1.80
C LYS A 316 -31.54 19.48 1.21
N LYS A 317 -31.10 20.57 1.85
CA LYS A 317 -29.92 21.33 1.42
C LYS A 317 -28.66 20.48 1.49
N LEU A 318 -28.44 19.78 2.60
CA LEU A 318 -27.26 18.95 2.81
C LEU A 318 -27.21 17.78 1.83
N LEU A 319 -28.30 17.04 1.68
CA LEU A 319 -28.39 15.94 0.72
C LEU A 319 -28.19 16.41 -0.73
N LYS A 320 -28.74 17.57 -1.09
CA LYS A 320 -28.62 18.12 -2.45
C LYS A 320 -27.22 18.66 -2.75
N ASN A 321 -26.50 19.14 -1.74
CA ASN A 321 -25.14 19.64 -1.89
C ASN A 321 -24.11 18.52 -2.10
N ASN A 322 -24.46 17.28 -1.73
CA ASN A 322 -23.58 16.13 -1.96
C ASN A 322 -23.64 15.74 -3.46
N PRO A 323 -22.54 15.90 -4.23
CA PRO A 323 -22.53 15.65 -5.67
C PRO A 323 -22.80 14.18 -6.05
N ARG A 324 -22.67 13.27 -5.09
CA ARG A 324 -22.91 11.84 -5.28
C ARG A 324 -24.36 11.44 -5.03
N ILE A 325 -25.24 12.38 -4.65
CA ILE A 325 -26.65 12.15 -4.36
C ILE A 325 -27.52 12.74 -5.49
N GLU A 326 -28.42 11.91 -6.00
CA GLU A 326 -29.56 12.31 -6.83
C GLU A 326 -30.79 12.27 -5.93
N LEU A 327 -31.25 13.45 -5.48
CA LEU A 327 -32.31 13.58 -4.49
C LEU A 327 -33.66 13.78 -5.14
N GLU A 328 -34.65 12.90 -4.86
CA GLU A 328 -36.08 13.11 -5.11
C GLU A 328 -36.80 13.42 -3.79
N HIS A 329 -37.54 14.52 -3.75
CA HIS A 329 -38.21 14.98 -2.54
C HIS A 329 -39.74 14.93 -2.68
N PHE A 330 -40.37 14.02 -1.94
CA PHE A 330 -41.79 13.80 -1.87
C PHE A 330 -42.38 14.49 -0.65
N VAL A 331 -43.19 15.50 -0.85
CA VAL A 331 -43.84 16.25 0.22
C VAL A 331 -45.32 15.86 0.30
N MET A 332 -45.78 15.45 1.46
CA MET A 332 -47.17 15.13 1.70
C MET A 332 -47.99 16.41 1.73
N MET A 333 -48.98 16.51 0.84
CA MET A 333 -49.93 17.63 0.78
C MET A 333 -51.17 17.36 1.60
N ASN A 334 -51.59 16.10 1.65
CA ASN A 334 -52.63 15.55 2.51
C ASN A 334 -52.42 14.04 2.63
N GLU A 335 -53.29 13.33 3.33
CA GLU A 335 -53.13 11.90 3.66
C GLU A 335 -52.92 10.99 2.44
N VAL A 336 -53.37 11.39 1.27
CA VAL A 336 -53.31 10.58 0.03
C VAL A 336 -52.40 11.21 -1.03
N LYS A 337 -52.21 12.53 -1.01
CA LYS A 337 -51.56 13.26 -2.08
C LYS A 337 -50.18 13.75 -1.70
N PHE A 338 -49.20 13.42 -2.53
CA PHE A 338 -47.83 13.91 -2.45
C PHE A 338 -47.46 14.73 -3.68
N LYS A 339 -46.43 15.60 -3.52
CA LYS A 339 -45.84 16.34 -4.63
C LYS A 339 -44.31 16.12 -4.60
N PRO A 340 -43.73 15.53 -5.64
CA PRO A 340 -44.34 14.85 -6.79
C PRO A 340 -45.23 13.65 -6.37
N GLU A 341 -45.93 13.04 -7.32
CA GLU A 341 -46.83 11.92 -7.04
C GLU A 341 -46.06 10.75 -6.41
N ILE A 342 -46.60 10.18 -5.33
CA ILE A 342 -45.96 9.05 -4.60
C ILE A 342 -45.86 7.78 -5.47
N LYS A 343 -46.58 7.71 -6.59
CA LYS A 343 -46.47 6.64 -7.57
C LYS A 343 -45.01 6.47 -8.04
N ASN A 344 -44.32 7.57 -8.27
CA ASN A 344 -42.90 7.55 -8.70
C ASN A 344 -41.97 6.92 -7.66
N PHE A 345 -42.24 7.14 -6.38
CA PHE A 345 -41.51 6.49 -5.31
C PHE A 345 -41.60 4.96 -5.39
N TRP A 346 -42.77 4.41 -5.70
CA TRP A 346 -42.95 2.96 -5.76
C TRP A 346 -42.27 2.32 -6.97
N SER A 347 -42.21 3.01 -8.10
CA SER A 347 -41.62 2.51 -9.34
C SER A 347 -40.09 2.68 -9.42
N THR A 348 -39.54 3.61 -8.66
CA THR A 348 -38.09 3.91 -8.66
C THR A 348 -37.37 3.13 -7.57
N SER A 349 -36.14 2.71 -7.88
CA SER A 349 -35.25 2.11 -6.90
C SER A 349 -34.39 3.18 -6.23
N TYR A 350 -34.37 3.19 -4.90
CA TYR A 350 -33.56 4.11 -4.10
C TYR A 350 -32.60 3.33 -3.21
N GLU A 351 -31.38 3.82 -3.09
CA GLU A 351 -30.39 3.26 -2.18
C GLU A 351 -30.60 3.73 -0.73
N LEU A 352 -31.18 4.93 -0.55
CA LEU A 352 -31.52 5.48 0.76
C LEU A 352 -32.91 6.11 0.71
N ILE A 353 -33.72 5.83 1.72
CA ILE A 353 -35.03 6.46 1.94
C ILE A 353 -34.95 7.21 3.26
N VAL A 354 -35.15 8.53 3.20
CA VAL A 354 -35.16 9.41 4.37
C VAL A 354 -36.59 9.80 4.70
N PHE A 355 -37.05 9.47 5.89
CA PHE A 355 -38.31 9.87 6.45
C PHE A 355 -38.08 11.10 7.34
N ASP A 356 -38.60 12.24 6.93
CA ASP A 356 -38.49 13.51 7.63
C ASP A 356 -39.84 13.93 8.13
N ASN A 357 -40.04 13.98 9.46
CA ASN A 357 -41.32 14.27 10.09
C ASN A 357 -42.48 13.46 9.42
N TYR A 358 -42.19 12.21 9.11
CA TYR A 358 -43.08 11.26 8.45
C TYR A 358 -42.91 9.86 9.06
N PRO A 359 -43.96 9.08 9.25
CA PRO A 359 -45.39 9.45 9.09
C PRO A 359 -45.88 10.37 10.20
N ILE A 360 -46.89 11.19 9.91
CA ILE A 360 -47.58 12.05 10.90
C ILE A 360 -48.80 11.40 11.54
N LYS A 361 -49.25 10.27 10.98
CA LYS A 361 -50.30 9.36 11.46
C LYS A 361 -49.86 7.92 11.24
N PRO A 362 -50.43 6.95 11.96
CA PRO A 362 -50.13 5.54 11.74
C PRO A 362 -50.34 5.12 10.29
N LEU A 363 -49.40 4.38 9.75
CA LEU A 363 -49.50 3.80 8.41
C LEU A 363 -50.32 2.51 8.47
N SER A 364 -51.02 2.20 7.37
CA SER A 364 -51.72 0.93 7.25
C SER A 364 -50.72 -0.26 7.22
N GLU A 365 -51.15 -1.39 7.74
CA GLU A 365 -50.32 -2.62 7.73
C GLU A 365 -49.93 -3.03 6.31
N SER A 366 -50.85 -2.83 5.34
CA SER A 366 -50.57 -3.10 3.92
C SER A 366 -49.44 -2.23 3.39
N PHE A 367 -49.44 -0.93 3.73
CA PHE A 367 -48.36 -0.01 3.34
C PHE A 367 -47.03 -0.42 3.96
N ILE A 368 -46.99 -0.72 5.25
CA ILE A 368 -45.78 -1.16 5.97
C ILE A 368 -45.22 -2.44 5.34
N ARG A 369 -46.08 -3.40 5.00
CA ARG A 369 -45.68 -4.65 4.35
C ARG A 369 -45.09 -4.41 2.95
N ILE A 370 -45.69 -3.53 2.12
CA ILE A 370 -45.18 -3.20 0.79
C ILE A 370 -43.85 -2.46 0.89
N LEU A 371 -43.74 -1.51 1.84
CA LEU A 371 -42.49 -0.79 2.11
C LEU A 371 -41.38 -1.75 2.53
N GLY A 372 -41.66 -2.64 3.47
CA GLY A 372 -40.68 -3.66 3.90
C GLY A 372 -40.21 -4.55 2.74
N LYS A 373 -41.13 -5.01 1.87
CA LYS A 373 -40.75 -5.77 0.67
C LYS A 373 -39.88 -4.96 -0.29
N LYS A 374 -40.19 -3.67 -0.50
CA LYS A 374 -39.41 -2.77 -1.35
C LYS A 374 -37.99 -2.60 -0.81
N LEU A 375 -37.85 -2.33 0.49
CA LEU A 375 -36.56 -2.15 1.15
C LEU A 375 -35.68 -3.39 1.03
N LEU A 376 -36.24 -4.57 1.29
CA LEU A 376 -35.51 -5.84 1.18
C LEU A 376 -35.11 -6.14 -0.27
N ALA A 377 -36.03 -5.96 -1.23
CA ALA A 377 -35.76 -6.24 -2.65
C ALA A 377 -34.69 -5.31 -3.24
N GLN A 378 -34.64 -4.06 -2.77
CA GLN A 378 -33.71 -3.05 -3.28
C GLN A 378 -32.45 -2.90 -2.40
N LYS A 379 -32.39 -3.59 -1.26
CA LYS A 379 -31.35 -3.42 -0.23
C LYS A 379 -31.17 -1.97 0.17
N SER A 380 -32.29 -1.24 0.27
CA SER A 380 -32.29 0.18 0.60
C SER A 380 -31.98 0.40 2.08
N ALA A 381 -31.13 1.39 2.36
CA ALA A 381 -30.98 1.91 3.70
C ALA A 381 -32.10 2.88 4.05
N ILE A 382 -32.32 3.11 5.35
CA ILE A 382 -33.39 4.00 5.82
C ILE A 382 -32.87 4.96 6.91
N MET A 383 -33.40 6.19 6.87
CA MET A 383 -33.13 7.22 7.87
C MET A 383 -34.44 7.81 8.35
N LEU A 384 -34.62 7.92 9.64
CA LEU A 384 -35.73 8.62 10.26
C LEU A 384 -35.23 9.88 10.95
N ILE A 385 -35.85 11.01 10.63
CA ILE A 385 -35.66 12.29 11.32
C ILE A 385 -36.97 12.61 11.99
N VAL A 386 -36.97 12.55 13.31
CA VAL A 386 -38.16 12.83 14.12
C VAL A 386 -38.53 14.31 13.97
N GLY A 387 -39.81 14.58 13.87
CA GLY A 387 -40.31 15.93 13.68
C GLY A 387 -41.48 16.27 14.61
N PRO A 388 -41.83 17.56 14.69
CA PRO A 388 -42.79 18.06 15.65
C PRO A 388 -44.22 17.56 15.39
N ASN A 389 -44.59 17.25 14.12
CA ASN A 389 -45.96 16.90 13.74
C ASN A 389 -46.29 15.40 13.87
N GLN A 390 -45.32 14.57 14.16
CA GLN A 390 -45.57 13.15 14.43
C GLN A 390 -46.36 12.99 15.73
N ARG A 391 -47.44 12.21 15.68
CA ARG A 391 -48.22 11.87 16.88
C ARG A 391 -47.59 10.70 17.61
N ASN A 392 -47.96 10.47 18.88
CA ASN A 392 -47.34 9.41 19.70
C ASN A 392 -47.41 8.02 19.05
N ASN A 393 -48.51 7.72 18.34
CA ASN A 393 -48.71 6.46 17.62
C ASN A 393 -48.31 6.49 16.15
N SER A 394 -47.78 7.63 15.62
CA SER A 394 -47.45 7.77 14.20
C SER A 394 -46.46 6.74 13.70
N LEU A 395 -45.56 6.32 14.57
CA LEU A 395 -44.47 5.37 14.26
C LEU A 395 -44.85 3.91 14.47
N ASP A 396 -46.09 3.62 14.95
CA ASP A 396 -46.54 2.25 15.14
C ASP A 396 -46.38 1.42 13.87
N GLY A 397 -45.80 0.25 14.03
CA GLY A 397 -45.50 -0.66 12.92
C GLY A 397 -44.28 -0.31 12.08
N ILE A 398 -43.96 0.99 11.87
CA ILE A 398 -42.77 1.36 11.09
C ILE A 398 -41.47 1.14 11.89
N THR A 399 -41.53 1.22 13.22
CA THR A 399 -40.38 0.99 14.12
C THR A 399 -39.73 -0.37 13.91
N SER A 400 -40.51 -1.39 13.57
CA SER A 400 -40.01 -2.72 13.25
C SER A 400 -39.07 -2.73 12.03
N ILE A 401 -39.30 -1.86 11.06
CA ILE A 401 -38.45 -1.71 9.86
C ILE A 401 -37.10 -1.12 10.25
N PHE A 402 -37.06 -0.23 11.25
CA PHE A 402 -35.83 0.35 11.79
C PHE A 402 -35.12 -0.57 12.78
N GLY A 403 -35.72 -1.68 13.19
CA GLY A 403 -35.18 -2.59 14.18
C GLY A 403 -35.18 -2.02 15.60
N VAL A 404 -36.14 -1.14 15.92
CA VAL A 404 -36.27 -0.49 17.23
C VAL A 404 -37.67 -0.70 17.83
N THR A 405 -37.78 -0.42 19.13
CA THR A 405 -39.06 -0.23 19.85
C THR A 405 -39.09 1.17 20.46
N ILE A 406 -40.27 1.68 20.66
CA ILE A 406 -40.51 2.87 21.46
C ILE A 406 -41.00 2.39 22.83
N GLU A 407 -40.27 2.74 23.90
CA GLU A 407 -40.64 2.40 25.28
C GLU A 407 -41.52 3.48 25.87
N ASP A 408 -41.26 4.75 25.56
CA ASP A 408 -42.02 5.87 26.08
C ASP A 408 -42.00 7.06 25.08
N THR A 409 -42.96 7.96 25.26
CA THR A 409 -43.03 9.24 24.53
C THR A 409 -42.68 10.35 25.52
N LEU A 410 -41.47 10.89 25.37
CA LEU A 410 -40.97 11.98 26.19
C LEU A 410 -40.98 13.26 25.33
N ILE A 411 -41.43 14.36 25.94
CA ILE A 411 -41.20 15.68 25.37
C ILE A 411 -40.34 16.42 26.37
N ASP A 412 -39.05 16.29 26.24
CA ASP A 412 -38.09 16.95 27.09
C ASP A 412 -37.02 17.64 26.26
N SER A 413 -36.48 18.70 26.80
CA SER A 413 -35.38 19.43 26.21
C SER A 413 -34.16 19.32 27.10
N GLY A 414 -33.11 18.73 26.60
CA GLY A 414 -31.92 18.50 27.40
C GLY A 414 -30.62 18.52 26.65
N PRO A 415 -29.52 18.64 27.36
CA PRO A 415 -28.21 18.44 26.82
C PRO A 415 -28.03 16.98 26.39
N PHE A 416 -27.07 16.74 25.53
CA PHE A 416 -26.73 15.42 25.05
C PHE A 416 -25.23 15.26 24.93
N PHE A 417 -24.78 14.00 25.04
CA PHE A 417 -23.40 13.60 24.86
C PHE A 417 -23.23 12.89 23.53
N TRP A 418 -22.08 13.06 22.96
CA TRP A 418 -21.75 12.68 21.62
C TRP A 418 -20.50 11.80 21.64
N ASP A 419 -20.66 10.54 21.26
CA ASP A 419 -19.58 9.53 21.32
C ASP A 419 -18.89 9.32 19.96
N PHE A 420 -19.25 10.14 18.97
CA PHE A 420 -18.93 9.90 17.57
C PHE A 420 -17.68 10.62 17.09
N LEU A 421 -17.23 11.63 17.79
CA LEU A 421 -16.11 12.44 17.34
C LEU A 421 -14.80 11.75 17.74
N ASP A 422 -14.02 11.34 16.74
CA ASP A 422 -12.63 10.95 16.91
C ASP A 422 -11.91 11.90 17.90
N ASN A 423 -10.92 11.38 18.61
CA ASN A 423 -10.17 12.02 19.70
C ASN A 423 -9.66 13.47 19.46
N ASP A 424 -9.74 13.97 18.23
CA ASP A 424 -9.41 15.37 17.88
C ASP A 424 -10.49 16.39 18.26
N PHE A 425 -11.69 15.95 18.65
CA PHE A 425 -12.80 16.80 19.11
C PHE A 425 -13.18 16.54 20.58
N SER A 426 -12.26 16.08 21.39
CA SER A 426 -12.44 15.88 22.83
C SER A 426 -12.65 17.18 23.64
N TYR A 427 -12.89 18.30 22.98
CA TYR A 427 -13.36 19.51 23.63
C TYR A 427 -14.83 19.30 24.02
N GLN A 428 -15.16 19.48 25.28
CA GLN A 428 -16.52 19.68 25.76
C GLN A 428 -17.11 20.89 25.03
N ILE A 429 -17.74 20.63 23.88
CA ILE A 429 -18.42 21.67 23.13
C ILE A 429 -19.81 21.74 23.73
N ASP A 430 -20.15 22.87 24.33
CA ASP A 430 -21.52 23.14 24.78
C ASP A 430 -22.43 23.24 23.56
N LEU A 431 -22.94 22.11 23.11
CA LEU A 431 -23.91 22.05 22.02
C LEU A 431 -25.28 22.53 22.51
N PRO A 432 -26.09 23.17 21.65
CA PRO A 432 -27.40 23.61 22.04
C PRO A 432 -28.26 22.42 22.46
N PRO A 433 -29.01 22.53 23.56
CA PRO A 433 -29.93 21.46 23.99
C PRO A 433 -30.95 21.18 22.91
N LEU A 434 -31.28 19.91 22.73
CA LEU A 434 -32.23 19.46 21.72
C LEU A 434 -33.51 18.91 22.37
N MET A 435 -34.62 19.04 21.65
CA MET A 435 -35.92 18.57 22.11
C MET A 435 -36.14 17.11 21.69
N GLN A 436 -36.09 16.22 22.64
CA GLN A 436 -36.36 14.79 22.49
C GLN A 436 -37.87 14.53 22.35
N LYS A 437 -38.26 13.50 21.61
CA LYS A 437 -39.67 13.12 21.47
C LYS A 437 -39.98 11.68 21.86
N TYR A 438 -39.12 10.74 21.59
CA TYR A 438 -39.35 9.32 21.85
C TYR A 438 -38.19 8.71 22.62
N ASN A 439 -38.46 7.65 23.37
CA ASN A 439 -37.41 6.78 23.88
C ASN A 439 -37.31 5.55 23.00
N PHE A 440 -36.28 5.54 22.10
CA PHE A 440 -36.03 4.43 21.21
C PHE A 440 -35.03 3.44 21.81
N VAL A 441 -35.37 2.16 21.76
CA VAL A 441 -34.49 1.07 22.17
C VAL A 441 -34.25 0.13 20.99
N GLY A 442 -32.99 -0.14 20.70
CA GLY A 442 -32.59 -1.03 19.61
C GLY A 442 -32.86 -2.50 19.95
N LYS A 443 -33.41 -3.26 19.00
CA LYS A 443 -33.66 -4.71 19.14
C LYS A 443 -32.49 -5.58 18.71
N SER A 444 -31.47 -5.00 18.07
CA SER A 444 -30.34 -5.72 17.50
C SER A 444 -29.12 -5.62 18.38
N LEU A 445 -28.29 -6.67 18.39
CA LEU A 445 -26.94 -6.64 18.95
C LEU A 445 -25.99 -5.65 18.22
N PHE A 446 -26.40 -5.18 17.03
CA PHE A 446 -25.67 -4.19 16.22
C PHE A 446 -26.32 -2.82 16.25
N SER A 447 -26.93 -2.47 17.39
CA SER A 447 -27.56 -1.17 17.63
C SER A 447 -26.60 -0.32 18.46
N ASP A 448 -26.14 0.79 17.88
CA ASP A 448 -25.20 1.73 18.51
C ASP A 448 -25.89 3.08 18.72
N SER A 449 -25.79 3.62 19.94
CA SER A 449 -26.19 4.99 20.24
C SER A 449 -25.00 5.92 20.07
N LEU A 450 -24.97 6.69 19.00
CA LEU A 450 -23.86 7.60 18.66
C LEU A 450 -23.97 8.95 19.38
N ALA A 451 -25.15 9.29 19.87
CA ALA A 451 -25.37 10.43 20.77
C ALA A 451 -26.50 10.07 21.73
N ILE A 452 -26.36 10.46 22.99
CA ILE A 452 -27.27 10.09 24.09
C ILE A 452 -27.63 11.35 24.85
N PHE A 453 -28.93 11.51 25.17
CA PHE A 453 -29.40 12.55 26.08
C PHE A 453 -29.00 12.23 27.52
N ASP A 454 -28.96 13.22 28.39
CA ASP A 454 -28.74 13.04 29.83
C ASP A 454 -29.74 12.05 30.46
N SER A 455 -30.94 11.94 29.89
CA SER A 455 -31.94 10.94 30.26
C SER A 455 -31.54 9.48 29.98
N GLY A 456 -30.42 9.24 29.31
CA GLY A 456 -29.98 7.92 28.86
C GLY A 456 -30.62 7.44 27.56
N SER A 457 -31.54 8.19 26.98
CA SER A 457 -32.20 7.82 25.73
C SER A 457 -31.37 8.24 24.49
N ALA A 458 -31.49 7.48 23.41
CA ALA A 458 -30.72 7.77 22.21
C ALA A 458 -31.24 9.01 21.48
N LEU A 459 -30.34 9.98 21.25
CA LEU A 459 -30.55 11.08 20.31
C LEU A 459 -30.32 10.61 18.86
N TRP A 460 -29.24 9.90 18.67
CA TRP A 460 -28.85 9.40 17.37
C TRP A 460 -28.52 7.92 17.47
N LEU A 461 -29.43 7.12 16.90
CA LEU A 461 -29.33 5.66 16.90
C LEU A 461 -28.92 5.16 15.53
N LYS A 462 -27.96 4.28 15.49
CA LYS A 462 -27.51 3.56 14.30
C LYS A 462 -27.79 2.08 14.51
N ASN A 463 -28.40 1.44 13.52
CA ASN A 463 -28.78 0.04 13.62
C ASN A 463 -28.54 -0.70 12.29
N GLN A 464 -28.19 -1.98 12.39
CA GLN A 464 -28.06 -2.85 11.23
C GLN A 464 -28.76 -4.17 11.51
N VAL A 465 -29.72 -4.52 10.64
CA VAL A 465 -30.44 -5.79 10.66
C VAL A 465 -30.16 -6.52 9.34
N GLY A 466 -29.33 -7.55 9.40
CA GLY A 466 -28.84 -8.20 8.19
C GLY A 466 -28.05 -7.24 7.28
N GLU A 467 -28.49 -7.09 6.04
CA GLU A 467 -27.89 -6.15 5.08
C GLU A 467 -28.51 -4.75 5.13
N THR A 468 -29.61 -4.56 5.86
CA THR A 468 -30.34 -3.29 5.94
C THR A 468 -29.73 -2.42 7.03
N ARG A 469 -29.26 -1.24 6.66
CA ARG A 469 -28.76 -0.21 7.58
C ARG A 469 -29.84 0.82 7.83
N SER A 470 -29.98 1.21 9.09
CA SER A 470 -30.95 2.23 9.50
C SER A 470 -30.36 3.20 10.51
N THR A 471 -30.88 4.42 10.52
CA THR A 471 -30.51 5.42 11.51
C THR A 471 -31.73 6.26 11.91
N ILE A 472 -31.74 6.72 13.15
CA ILE A 472 -32.80 7.56 13.70
C ILE A 472 -32.18 8.77 14.39
N PHE A 473 -32.64 9.96 14.00
CA PHE A 473 -32.37 11.21 14.72
C PHE A 473 -33.60 11.60 15.53
N ASN A 474 -33.49 11.51 16.84
CA ASN A 474 -34.60 11.65 17.79
C ASN A 474 -34.65 13.05 18.40
N ALA A 475 -34.62 14.08 17.58
CA ALA A 475 -34.84 15.45 18.01
C ALA A 475 -35.69 16.20 16.99
N VAL A 476 -36.68 16.96 17.48
CA VAL A 476 -37.61 17.71 16.63
C VAL A 476 -36.99 18.99 16.08
N ASP A 477 -35.91 19.46 16.66
CA ASP A 477 -35.22 20.72 16.39
C ASP A 477 -33.75 20.53 15.97
N ILE A 478 -33.43 19.37 15.42
CA ILE A 478 -32.04 19.01 14.99
C ILE A 478 -31.41 20.06 14.07
N HIS A 479 -32.21 20.89 13.41
CA HIS A 479 -31.74 22.01 12.61
C HIS A 479 -30.89 23.04 13.39
N SER A 480 -31.07 23.13 14.71
CA SER A 480 -30.30 24.05 15.56
C SER A 480 -28.80 23.75 15.51
N LEU A 481 -28.41 22.48 15.37
CA LEU A 481 -27.02 22.06 15.18
C LEU A 481 -26.38 22.60 13.90
N TYR A 482 -27.19 22.82 12.85
CA TYR A 482 -26.69 23.38 11.60
C TYR A 482 -26.28 24.84 11.74
N TYR A 483 -26.96 25.60 12.57
CA TYR A 483 -26.64 27.02 12.82
C TYR A 483 -25.59 27.23 13.88
N PHE A 484 -25.27 26.19 14.64
CA PHE A 484 -24.23 26.25 15.65
C PHE A 484 -22.84 26.21 14.97
N LYS A 485 -22.02 27.22 15.26
CA LYS A 485 -20.66 27.31 14.75
C LYS A 485 -19.68 27.23 15.91
N ILE A 486 -18.66 26.42 15.76
CA ILE A 486 -17.51 26.41 16.66
C ILE A 486 -16.56 27.49 16.13
N GLU A 487 -16.10 28.39 16.98
CA GLU A 487 -15.29 29.57 16.58
C GLU A 487 -14.01 29.23 15.79
N GLU A 488 -13.45 28.04 15.99
CA GLU A 488 -12.18 27.63 15.37
C GLU A 488 -12.32 26.80 14.09
N SER A 489 -13.50 26.26 13.78
CA SER A 489 -13.68 25.39 12.62
C SER A 489 -14.57 26.03 11.56
N LYS A 490 -14.07 26.09 10.32
CA LYS A 490 -14.86 26.50 9.15
C LYS A 490 -15.95 25.48 8.81
N ASP A 491 -15.89 24.27 9.36
CA ASP A 491 -16.75 23.17 9.04
C ASP A 491 -17.95 23.09 9.99
N ASN A 492 -19.13 22.91 9.42
CA ASN A 492 -20.35 22.69 10.18
C ASN A 492 -20.43 21.26 10.66
N ILE A 493 -20.43 21.03 11.99
CA ILE A 493 -20.49 19.71 12.60
C ILE A 493 -21.67 18.88 12.08
N PHE A 494 -22.84 19.49 12.01
CA PHE A 494 -24.04 18.81 11.53
C PHE A 494 -23.92 18.36 10.09
N SER A 495 -23.26 19.16 9.24
CA SER A 495 -22.99 18.75 7.85
C SER A 495 -22.08 17.51 7.80
N LYS A 496 -21.00 17.49 8.58
CA LYS A 496 -20.12 16.33 8.67
C LYS A 496 -20.88 15.08 9.16
N MET A 497 -21.68 15.23 10.19
CA MET A 497 -22.50 14.17 10.74
C MET A 497 -23.45 13.56 9.70
N ILE A 498 -24.16 14.40 8.97
CA ILE A 498 -25.07 13.95 7.90
C ILE A 498 -24.29 13.28 6.77
N ASP A 499 -23.15 13.83 6.35
CA ASP A 499 -22.33 13.24 5.30
C ASP A 499 -21.77 11.89 5.69
N GLN A 500 -21.27 11.73 6.90
CA GLN A 500 -20.77 10.43 7.42
C GLN A 500 -21.90 9.43 7.56
N THR A 501 -23.05 9.86 8.10
CA THR A 501 -24.22 8.99 8.23
C THR A 501 -24.76 8.52 6.88
N THR A 502 -24.89 9.43 5.91
CA THR A 502 -25.32 9.07 4.55
C THR A 502 -24.29 8.20 3.85
N GLY A 503 -22.99 8.45 4.04
CA GLY A 503 -21.92 7.61 3.55
C GLY A 503 -22.05 6.17 4.06
N TRP A 504 -22.24 6.01 5.36
CA TRP A 504 -22.43 4.68 5.96
C TRP A 504 -23.71 4.00 5.46
N LEU A 505 -24.83 4.71 5.40
CA LEU A 505 -26.11 4.17 4.92
C LEU A 505 -26.02 3.72 3.46
N LEU A 506 -25.37 4.49 2.61
CA LEU A 506 -25.24 4.19 1.18
C LEU A 506 -24.18 3.11 0.89
N LYS A 507 -23.48 2.58 1.92
CA LYS A 507 -22.29 1.75 1.72
C LYS A 507 -21.29 2.42 0.76
N SER A 508 -21.36 3.73 0.69
CA SER A 508 -20.44 4.53 -0.13
C SER A 508 -19.08 4.70 0.56
N ASP A 509 -19.03 4.36 1.82
CA ASP A 509 -17.91 4.05 2.67
C ASP A 509 -17.22 2.69 2.30
N GLY A 510 -17.61 2.05 1.19
CA GLY A 510 -16.71 1.20 0.41
C GLY A 510 -15.41 1.94 0.14
N GLY A 511 -15.41 3.16 0.59
CA GLY A 511 -14.33 4.02 0.83
C GLY A 511 -13.59 3.88 2.17
N ASN A 512 -14.04 3.14 3.16
CA ASN A 512 -13.23 2.79 4.33
C ASN A 512 -12.31 1.59 4.06
N GLU A 513 -12.52 0.85 2.99
CA GLU A 513 -11.54 -0.11 2.54
C GLU A 513 -10.42 0.67 1.85
N LYS A 514 -9.28 0.78 2.54
CA LYS A 514 -8.03 1.22 1.96
C LYS A 514 -7.76 0.34 0.74
N TYR A 515 -7.89 0.89 -0.44
CA TYR A 515 -7.64 0.15 -1.66
C TYR A 515 -6.23 0.41 -2.13
N PHE A 516 -5.41 -0.63 -2.07
CA PHE A 516 -4.05 -0.60 -2.57
C PHE A 516 -3.87 -1.61 -3.69
N ARG A 517 -3.09 -1.26 -4.68
CA ARG A 517 -2.68 -2.19 -5.71
C ARG A 517 -1.21 -2.02 -6.03
N LEU A 518 -0.61 -3.08 -6.47
CA LEU A 518 0.70 -3.08 -7.09
C LEU A 518 0.56 -2.57 -8.53
N ASN A 519 1.56 -1.86 -9.05
CA ASN A 519 1.57 -1.43 -10.45
C ASN A 519 1.78 -2.60 -11.43
N LYS A 520 2.30 -3.75 -10.92
CA LYS A 520 2.49 -5.01 -11.65
C LYS A 520 2.03 -6.19 -10.79
N ASN A 521 1.76 -7.32 -11.44
CA ASN A 521 1.46 -8.57 -10.74
C ASN A 521 2.72 -9.41 -10.46
N LEU A 522 3.81 -9.15 -11.18
CA LEU A 522 5.08 -9.83 -11.05
C LEU A 522 6.21 -8.80 -11.01
N TYR A 523 7.06 -8.92 -10.01
CA TYR A 523 8.24 -8.08 -9.84
C TYR A 523 9.49 -8.94 -9.89
N GLN A 524 10.55 -8.39 -10.43
CA GLN A 524 11.87 -8.98 -10.37
C GLN A 524 12.51 -8.67 -9.01
N GLN A 525 13.36 -9.55 -8.54
CA GLN A 525 14.07 -9.32 -7.28
C GLN A 525 14.96 -8.07 -7.37
N GLY A 526 14.77 -7.15 -6.40
CA GLY A 526 15.46 -5.85 -6.38
C GLY A 526 14.78 -4.75 -7.21
N GLU A 527 13.66 -5.04 -7.86
CA GLU A 527 12.84 -4.03 -8.52
C GLU A 527 12.07 -3.18 -7.50
N ILE A 528 11.91 -1.90 -7.78
CA ILE A 528 11.13 -1.00 -6.91
C ILE A 528 9.65 -1.33 -7.06
N ILE A 529 9.01 -1.65 -5.95
CA ILE A 529 7.59 -1.94 -5.90
C ILE A 529 6.82 -0.63 -5.71
N TYR A 530 6.05 -0.24 -6.72
CA TYR A 530 5.14 0.90 -6.61
C TYR A 530 3.77 0.43 -6.16
N ILE A 531 3.35 0.91 -5.00
CA ILE A 531 2.03 0.66 -4.45
C ILE A 531 1.20 1.91 -4.62
N THR A 532 0.12 1.80 -5.39
CA THR A 532 -0.83 2.89 -5.59
C THR A 532 -2.09 2.59 -4.81
N GLY A 533 -2.57 3.55 -4.04
CA GLY A 533 -3.75 3.36 -3.22
C GLY A 533 -4.62 4.59 -3.13
N THR A 534 -5.84 4.38 -2.70
CA THR A 534 -6.77 5.44 -2.33
C THR A 534 -7.23 5.22 -0.90
N GLN A 535 -7.22 6.29 -0.13
CA GLN A 535 -7.83 6.33 1.19
C GLN A 535 -9.06 7.25 1.09
N PRO A 536 -10.21 6.87 1.67
CA PRO A 536 -11.34 7.78 1.74
C PRO A 536 -10.97 9.04 2.51
N PHE A 537 -11.59 10.13 2.12
CA PHE A 537 -11.28 11.50 2.53
C PHE A 537 -11.46 11.83 4.02
N ASN A 538 -11.75 10.86 4.88
CA ASN A 538 -11.93 11.07 6.30
C ASN A 538 -10.64 10.74 7.04
N ASN A 539 -9.99 11.80 7.54
CA ASN A 539 -8.86 11.80 8.48
C ASN A 539 -7.51 11.37 7.90
N LEU A 540 -6.88 12.29 7.18
CA LEU A 540 -5.42 12.34 7.07
C LEU A 540 -4.84 12.78 8.43
N ASN A 541 -4.85 11.92 9.42
CA ASN A 541 -3.91 12.07 10.52
C ASN A 541 -2.55 11.64 10.00
N GLU A 542 -1.60 12.53 10.01
CA GLU A 542 -0.23 12.38 9.48
C GLU A 542 0.56 11.19 10.08
N ASN A 543 -0.01 10.45 11.05
CA ASN A 543 0.64 9.36 11.78
C ASN A 543 0.02 7.98 11.58
N GLN A 544 -0.80 7.75 10.56
CA GLN A 544 -1.31 6.41 10.30
C GLN A 544 -0.26 5.56 9.55
N SER A 545 0.35 4.61 10.26
CA SER A 545 1.18 3.59 9.65
C SER A 545 0.32 2.57 8.89
N ILE A 546 0.71 2.25 7.65
CA ILE A 546 0.09 1.21 6.85
C ILE A 546 1.03 0.01 6.88
N ASN A 547 0.61 -1.10 7.48
CA ASN A 547 1.34 -2.35 7.42
C ASN A 547 0.96 -3.08 6.13
N ILE A 548 1.93 -3.27 5.24
CA ILE A 548 1.77 -4.02 3.99
C ILE A 548 2.55 -5.32 4.15
N GLN A 549 1.85 -6.43 4.07
CA GLN A 549 2.47 -7.75 4.02
C GLN A 549 2.50 -8.19 2.54
N ILE A 550 3.71 -8.37 2.00
CA ILE A 550 3.96 -8.79 0.62
C ILE A 550 4.32 -10.27 0.61
#